data_0dea3215c09683944b50a5e67c216649
#
_entry.id   0dea3215c09683944b50a5e67c216649
#
_cell.length_a   1.000
_cell.length_b   1.000
_cell.length_c   1.000
_cell.angle_alpha   90.00
_cell.angle_beta   90.00
_cell.angle_gamma   90.00
#
_symmetry.space_group_name_H-M   'P 1'
#
loop_
_entity.id
_entity.type
_entity.pdbx_description
1 polymer ?
#
loop_
_entity_poly.entity_id
_entity_poly.type
_entity_poly.pdbx_seq_one_letter_code
_entity_poly.pdbx_strand_id
1 'polypeptide(L)'
;MPGLPFAQVAKWLEKAARAAAPKYAEVEVKILHGGDPVQVDVNHPAFAVLDAAFKEVVGKPAVRVRAGGSIPIVPRLGAMGAPVLLTGIGLPDDGLHSPNEKLDLAQLWEGITVFGRFMELFAQTRA
;
A
#
# COMPACT_ATOMS: atom_id res chain seq x y z
N MET A 1 -7.52 -5.13 8.33
CA MET A 1 -6.93 -6.33 8.99
C MET A 1 -7.04 -7.48 8.02
N PRO A 2 -5.99 -8.26 7.79
CA PRO A 2 -6.06 -9.45 6.94
C PRO A 2 -7.19 -10.38 7.41
N GLY A 3 -7.92 -10.97 6.47
CA GLY A 3 -9.05 -11.85 6.78
C GLY A 3 -10.38 -11.16 7.08
N LEU A 4 -10.44 -9.82 7.06
CA LEU A 4 -11.69 -9.09 7.25
C LEU A 4 -12.14 -8.45 5.92
N PRO A 5 -13.15 -9.02 5.23
CA PRO A 5 -13.61 -8.51 3.95
C PRO A 5 -14.16 -7.08 4.06
N PHE A 6 -13.90 -6.26 3.05
CA PHE A 6 -14.43 -4.89 2.95
C PHE A 6 -15.96 -4.85 3.12
N ALA A 7 -16.68 -5.76 2.45
CA ALA A 7 -18.13 -5.84 2.54
C ALA A 7 -18.65 -6.03 3.96
N GLN A 8 -17.91 -6.74 4.82
CA GLN A 8 -18.27 -6.93 6.22
C GLN A 8 -18.06 -5.65 7.03
N VAL A 9 -16.94 -4.96 6.78
CA VAL A 9 -16.64 -3.67 7.43
C VAL A 9 -17.69 -2.62 7.06
N ALA A 10 -18.05 -2.56 5.77
CA ALA A 10 -19.09 -1.65 5.29
C ALA A 10 -20.44 -1.86 5.99
N LYS A 11 -20.87 -3.12 6.15
CA LYS A 11 -22.10 -3.46 6.90
C LYS A 11 -22.02 -3.04 8.36
N TRP A 12 -20.89 -3.24 9.01
CA TRP A 12 -20.72 -2.84 10.40
C TRP A 12 -20.74 -1.32 10.56
N LEU A 13 -20.08 -0.61 9.65
CA LEU A 13 -20.06 0.85 9.65
C LEU A 13 -21.47 1.42 9.43
N GLU A 14 -22.22 0.90 8.46
CA GLU A 14 -23.60 1.29 8.22
C GLU A 14 -24.48 1.05 9.47
N LYS A 15 -24.39 -0.14 10.06
CA LYS A 15 -25.12 -0.47 11.29
C LYS A 15 -24.78 0.48 12.44
N ALA A 16 -23.49 0.78 12.63
CA ALA A 16 -23.04 1.69 13.67
C ALA A 16 -23.53 3.12 13.44
N ALA A 17 -23.44 3.62 12.20
CA ALA A 17 -23.91 4.96 11.85
C ALA A 17 -25.42 5.11 12.10
N ARG A 18 -26.24 4.13 11.67
CA ARG A 18 -27.70 4.13 11.92
C ARG A 18 -28.03 4.03 13.41
N ALA A 19 -27.28 3.23 14.17
CA ALA A 19 -27.51 3.08 15.61
C ALA A 19 -27.12 4.33 16.42
N ALA A 20 -26.14 5.09 15.95
CA ALA A 20 -25.68 6.33 16.59
C ALA A 20 -26.54 7.54 16.22
N ALA A 21 -27.41 7.42 15.21
CA ALA A 21 -28.24 8.52 14.76
C ALA A 21 -29.30 8.89 15.83
N PRO A 22 -29.49 10.17 16.12
CA PRO A 22 -30.57 10.60 16.98
C PRO A 22 -31.93 10.35 16.30
N LYS A 23 -33.00 10.16 17.08
CA LYS A 23 -34.34 9.78 16.59
C LYS A 23 -34.96 10.76 15.56
N TYR A 24 -34.48 11.99 15.52
CA TYR A 24 -34.95 13.03 14.62
C TYR A 24 -34.11 13.17 13.33
N ALA A 25 -33.09 12.33 13.13
CA ALA A 25 -32.23 12.37 11.97
C ALA A 25 -32.38 11.11 11.11
N GLU A 26 -32.51 11.29 9.81
CA GLU A 26 -32.36 10.22 8.84
C GLU A 26 -30.89 10.04 8.45
N VAL A 27 -30.44 8.79 8.39
CA VAL A 27 -29.09 8.45 7.98
C VAL A 27 -29.13 7.65 6.69
N GLU A 28 -28.54 8.21 5.64
CA GLU A 28 -28.23 7.51 4.40
C GLU A 28 -26.74 7.16 4.37
N VAL A 29 -26.42 5.88 4.14
CA VAL A 29 -25.03 5.42 4.01
C VAL A 29 -24.82 4.93 2.58
N LYS A 30 -23.94 5.60 1.85
CA LYS A 30 -23.52 5.21 0.49
C LYS A 30 -22.12 4.65 0.51
N ILE A 31 -21.97 3.42 0.03
CA ILE A 31 -20.66 2.79 -0.16
C ILE A 31 -20.17 3.20 -1.54
N LEU A 32 -19.17 4.07 -1.59
CA LEU A 32 -18.64 4.60 -2.85
C LEU A 32 -17.63 3.64 -3.47
N HIS A 33 -16.63 3.23 -2.70
CA HIS A 33 -15.58 2.30 -3.12
C HIS A 33 -14.91 1.68 -1.90
N GLY A 34 -14.14 0.63 -2.13
CA GLY A 34 -13.34 -0.05 -1.12
C GLY A 34 -12.63 -1.25 -1.71
N GLY A 35 -11.82 -1.89 -0.91
CA GLY A 35 -11.09 -3.08 -1.31
C GLY A 35 -10.75 -3.95 -0.12
N ASP A 36 -10.59 -5.23 -0.38
CA ASP A 36 -10.19 -6.19 0.64
C ASP A 36 -8.74 -5.93 1.08
N PRO A 37 -8.42 -6.15 2.36
CA PRO A 37 -7.06 -6.01 2.85
C PRO A 37 -6.16 -7.09 2.25
N VAL A 38 -4.91 -6.72 1.96
CA VAL A 38 -3.90 -7.64 1.44
C VAL A 38 -2.74 -7.73 2.42
N GLN A 39 -2.26 -8.94 2.60
CA GLN A 39 -0.99 -9.20 3.24
C GLN A 39 -0.06 -9.84 2.20
N VAL A 40 1.02 -9.15 1.88
CA VAL A 40 2.04 -9.68 0.97
C VAL A 40 2.99 -10.62 1.74
N ASP A 41 3.49 -11.65 1.06
CA ASP A 41 4.52 -12.51 1.63
C ASP A 41 5.88 -11.80 1.57
N VAL A 42 6.28 -11.24 2.70
CA VAL A 42 7.55 -10.51 2.83
C VAL A 42 8.80 -11.41 2.74
N ASN A 43 8.62 -12.73 2.76
CA ASN A 43 9.73 -13.70 2.61
C ASN A 43 9.96 -14.07 1.13
N HIS A 44 9.12 -13.59 0.21
CA HIS A 44 9.32 -13.86 -1.20
C HIS A 44 10.70 -13.33 -1.66
N PRO A 45 11.48 -14.10 -2.44
CA PRO A 45 12.86 -13.75 -2.83
C PRO A 45 13.01 -12.36 -3.47
N ALA A 46 12.00 -11.87 -4.16
CA ALA A 46 11.99 -10.55 -4.75
C ALA A 46 12.16 -9.40 -3.73
N PHE A 47 11.77 -9.62 -2.46
CA PHE A 47 12.02 -8.62 -1.41
C PHE A 47 13.51 -8.50 -1.06
N ALA A 48 14.27 -9.59 -1.11
CA ALA A 48 15.72 -9.54 -0.91
C ALA A 48 16.42 -8.75 -2.04
N VAL A 49 15.93 -8.90 -3.28
CA VAL A 49 16.41 -8.12 -4.42
C VAL A 49 16.09 -6.64 -4.26
N LEU A 50 14.88 -6.31 -3.81
CA LEU A 50 14.49 -4.93 -3.54
C LEU A 50 15.34 -4.31 -2.43
N ASP A 51 15.61 -5.05 -1.35
CA ASP A 51 16.49 -4.60 -0.27
C ASP A 51 17.92 -4.35 -0.75
N ALA A 52 18.44 -5.19 -1.65
CA ALA A 52 19.75 -4.98 -2.26
C ALA A 52 19.78 -3.68 -3.08
N ALA A 53 18.76 -3.43 -3.90
CA ALA A 53 18.65 -2.19 -4.67
C ALA A 53 18.59 -0.95 -3.74
N PHE A 54 17.79 -0.98 -2.69
CA PHE A 54 17.74 0.11 -1.70
C PHE A 54 19.09 0.30 -1.01
N LYS A 55 19.76 -0.78 -0.61
CA LYS A 55 21.06 -0.70 0.05
C LYS A 55 22.13 -0.11 -0.85
N GLU A 56 22.14 -0.42 -2.13
CA GLU A 56 23.10 0.14 -3.09
C GLU A 56 22.86 1.63 -3.36
N VAL A 57 21.61 2.07 -3.48
CA VAL A 57 21.25 3.43 -3.87
C VAL A 57 21.14 4.36 -2.65
N VAL A 58 20.45 3.91 -1.59
CA VAL A 58 20.11 4.72 -0.42
C VAL A 58 21.03 4.42 0.78
N GLY A 59 21.86 3.39 0.69
CA GLY A 59 22.78 2.97 1.76
C GLY A 59 22.16 2.10 2.86
N LYS A 60 20.85 1.84 2.81
CA LYS A 60 20.12 1.03 3.79
C LYS A 60 18.96 0.27 3.13
N PRO A 61 18.57 -0.93 3.65
CA PRO A 61 17.45 -1.66 3.12
C PRO A 61 16.11 -0.95 3.43
N ALA A 62 15.07 -1.29 2.68
CA ALA A 62 13.73 -0.81 2.93
C ALA A 62 13.18 -1.34 4.27
N VAL A 63 12.49 -0.49 5.02
CA VAL A 63 11.80 -0.88 6.25
C VAL A 63 10.41 -1.39 5.91
N ARG A 64 10.07 -2.57 6.42
CA ARG A 64 8.76 -3.16 6.23
C ARG A 64 7.78 -2.61 7.25
N VAL A 65 6.74 -1.98 6.76
CA VAL A 65 5.68 -1.41 7.59
C VAL A 65 4.31 -1.93 7.18
N ARG A 66 3.33 -1.85 8.07
CA ARG A 66 1.93 -2.05 7.73
C ARG A 66 1.30 -0.70 7.49
N ALA A 67 0.67 -0.52 6.33
CA ALA A 67 -0.07 0.69 6.01
C ALA A 67 -1.57 0.48 6.25
N GLY A 68 -2.25 1.53 6.72
CA GLY A 68 -3.70 1.53 6.93
C GLY A 68 -4.51 1.82 5.67
N GLY A 69 -3.85 2.28 4.60
CA GLY A 69 -4.49 2.55 3.31
C GLY A 69 -4.63 1.29 2.45
N SER A 70 -5.67 1.22 1.65
CA SER A 70 -5.85 0.16 0.66
C SER A 70 -5.57 0.67 -0.75
N ILE A 71 -4.86 -0.13 -1.54
CA ILE A 71 -4.66 0.11 -2.96
C ILE A 71 -5.48 -0.95 -3.70
N PRO A 72 -6.62 -0.61 -4.31
CA PRO A 72 -7.59 -1.59 -4.84
C PRO A 72 -7.05 -2.55 -5.89
N ILE A 73 -5.98 -2.19 -6.60
CA ILE A 73 -5.36 -3.06 -7.61
C ILE A 73 -4.53 -4.20 -6.99
N VAL A 74 -3.99 -4.02 -5.78
CA VAL A 74 -3.09 -4.99 -5.15
C VAL A 74 -3.74 -6.36 -4.93
N PRO A 75 -4.99 -6.48 -4.39
CA PRO A 75 -5.69 -7.75 -4.30
C PRO A 75 -5.86 -8.44 -5.66
N ARG A 76 -6.13 -7.68 -6.71
CA ARG A 76 -6.33 -8.21 -8.07
C ARG A 76 -5.05 -8.80 -8.64
N LEU A 77 -3.92 -8.10 -8.48
CA LEU A 77 -2.61 -8.60 -8.91
C LEU A 77 -2.23 -9.87 -8.14
N GLY A 78 -2.45 -9.89 -6.82
CA GLY A 78 -2.22 -11.08 -6.00
C GLY A 78 -3.07 -12.29 -6.42
N ALA A 79 -4.33 -12.07 -6.75
CA ALA A 79 -5.23 -13.12 -7.25
C ALA A 79 -4.80 -13.72 -8.61
N MET A 80 -4.00 -12.99 -9.40
CA MET A 80 -3.41 -13.49 -10.64
C MET A 80 -2.18 -14.37 -10.42
N GLY A 81 -1.79 -14.61 -9.15
CA GLY A 81 -0.62 -15.44 -8.80
C GLY A 81 0.72 -14.72 -8.92
N ALA A 82 0.73 -13.42 -9.23
CA ALA A 82 1.96 -12.65 -9.27
C ALA A 82 2.36 -12.19 -7.85
N PRO A 83 3.65 -12.27 -7.47
CA PRO A 83 4.12 -11.65 -6.25
C PRO A 83 3.97 -10.14 -6.35
N VAL A 84 3.39 -9.53 -5.32
CA VAL A 84 3.22 -8.08 -5.28
C VAL A 84 4.21 -7.48 -4.28
N LEU A 85 5.07 -6.59 -4.75
CA LEU A 85 5.96 -5.79 -3.93
C LEU A 85 5.37 -4.37 -3.86
N LEU A 86 4.87 -4.01 -2.68
CA LEU A 86 4.40 -2.66 -2.43
C LEU A 86 5.51 -1.89 -1.74
N THR A 87 5.99 -0.83 -2.38
CA THR A 87 7.05 0.03 -1.86
C THR A 87 6.78 1.49 -2.23
N GLY A 88 7.50 2.40 -1.60
CA GLY A 88 7.38 3.83 -1.85
C GLY A 88 8.60 4.59 -1.39
N ILE A 89 8.67 5.84 -1.79
CA ILE A 89 9.76 6.78 -1.52
C ILE A 89 9.27 8.01 -0.74
N GLY A 90 7.98 8.06 -0.39
CA GLY A 90 7.41 9.18 0.35
C GLY A 90 7.97 9.32 1.75
N LEU A 91 8.01 10.55 2.23
CA LEU A 91 8.42 10.90 3.58
C LEU A 91 7.19 11.08 4.49
N PRO A 92 7.34 10.92 5.81
CA PRO A 92 6.24 11.09 6.75
C PRO A 92 5.62 12.50 6.73
N ASP A 93 6.37 13.50 6.30
CA ASP A 93 5.96 14.91 6.25
C ASP A 93 5.51 15.37 4.86
N ASP A 94 5.33 14.45 3.92
CA ASP A 94 4.83 14.75 2.57
C ASP A 94 3.37 15.21 2.57
N GLY A 95 2.63 14.96 3.65
CA GLY A 95 1.24 15.40 3.80
C GLY A 95 0.29 14.71 2.83
N LEU A 96 0.47 13.40 2.59
CA LEU A 96 -0.38 12.60 1.71
C LEU A 96 -1.87 12.83 1.98
N HIS A 97 -2.64 13.07 0.91
CA HIS A 97 -4.08 13.35 0.97
C HIS A 97 -4.46 14.62 1.74
N SER A 98 -3.54 15.57 1.89
CA SER A 98 -3.80 16.84 2.59
C SER A 98 -3.50 18.05 1.71
N PRO A 99 -3.98 19.26 2.10
CA PRO A 99 -3.55 20.49 1.44
C PRO A 99 -2.02 20.64 1.52
N ASN A 100 -1.43 21.15 0.43
CA ASN A 100 0.03 21.32 0.30
C ASN A 100 0.82 20.00 0.36
N GLU A 101 0.23 18.89 -0.10
CA GLU A 101 0.97 17.66 -0.36
C GLU A 101 2.21 17.96 -1.20
N LYS A 102 3.36 17.41 -0.80
CA LYS A 102 4.64 17.61 -1.47
C LYS A 102 5.31 16.29 -1.79
N LEU A 103 6.23 16.32 -2.74
CA LEU A 103 7.21 15.28 -2.99
C LEU A 103 8.58 15.93 -3.09
N ASP A 104 9.51 15.46 -2.29
CA ASP A 104 10.91 15.88 -2.39
C ASP A 104 11.54 15.34 -3.67
N LEU A 105 12.14 16.21 -4.48
CA LEU A 105 12.74 15.84 -5.75
C LEU A 105 13.94 14.88 -5.57
N ALA A 106 14.70 15.01 -4.50
CA ALA A 106 15.79 14.08 -4.20
C ALA A 106 15.22 12.66 -3.98
N GLN A 107 14.12 12.53 -3.23
CA GLN A 107 13.43 11.26 -3.03
C GLN A 107 12.88 10.69 -4.34
N LEU A 108 12.35 11.54 -5.22
CA LEU A 108 11.88 11.10 -6.54
C LEU A 108 13.03 10.49 -7.36
N TRP A 109 14.17 11.17 -7.42
CA TRP A 109 15.35 10.68 -8.16
C TRP A 109 15.93 9.41 -7.54
N GLU A 110 16.02 9.33 -6.23
CA GLU A 110 16.42 8.11 -5.53
C GLU A 110 15.47 6.95 -5.87
N GLY A 111 14.16 7.19 -5.84
CA GLY A 111 13.16 6.18 -6.18
C GLY A 111 13.30 5.66 -7.60
N ILE A 112 13.47 6.54 -8.59
CA ILE A 112 13.70 6.15 -9.98
C ILE A 112 14.94 5.26 -10.09
N THR A 113 16.03 5.64 -9.40
CA THR A 113 17.28 4.88 -9.41
C THR A 113 17.12 3.52 -8.73
N VAL A 114 16.42 3.46 -7.57
CA VAL A 114 16.14 2.20 -6.88
C VAL A 114 15.33 1.25 -7.76
N PHE A 115 14.26 1.75 -8.42
CA PHE A 115 13.45 0.90 -9.29
C PHE A 115 14.23 0.41 -10.52
N GLY A 116 15.04 1.25 -11.15
CA GLY A 116 15.93 0.84 -12.22
C GLY A 116 16.88 -0.27 -11.76
N ARG A 117 17.53 -0.07 -10.63
CA ARG A 117 18.48 -1.04 -10.07
C ARG A 117 17.78 -2.35 -9.64
N PHE A 118 16.59 -2.25 -9.08
CA PHE A 118 15.77 -3.44 -8.78
C PHE A 118 15.49 -4.27 -10.04
N MET A 119 15.09 -3.64 -11.14
CA MET A 119 14.80 -4.36 -12.39
C MET A 119 16.04 -5.06 -12.93
N GLU A 120 17.21 -4.42 -12.91
CA GLU A 120 18.48 -5.02 -13.32
C GLU A 120 18.85 -6.24 -12.46
N LEU A 121 18.81 -6.09 -11.14
CA LEU A 121 19.12 -7.19 -10.21
C LEU A 121 18.11 -8.33 -10.33
N PHE A 122 16.83 -8.00 -10.49
CA PHE A 122 15.78 -9.02 -10.62
C PHE A 122 15.90 -9.82 -11.91
N ALA A 123 16.31 -9.19 -13.01
CA ALA A 123 16.59 -9.89 -14.27
C ALA A 123 17.69 -10.94 -14.11
N GLN A 124 18.72 -10.66 -13.31
CA GLN A 124 19.85 -11.57 -13.05
C GLN A 124 19.42 -12.81 -12.22
N THR A 125 18.33 -12.73 -11.45
CA THR A 125 17.86 -13.89 -10.66
C THR A 125 17.12 -14.92 -11.51
N ARG A 126 16.81 -14.62 -12.77
CA ARG A 126 16.09 -15.49 -13.71
C ARG A 126 16.99 -16.11 -14.78
N ALA A 127 18.25 -15.72 -14.82
CA ALA A 127 19.27 -16.28 -15.70
C ALA A 127 19.97 -17.45 -15.05
#